data_45dc0bd8e478a24e1f75b31ed04602ea
#
_entry.id   45dc0bd8e478a24e1f75b31ed04602ea
#
_cell.length_a   1.000
_cell.length_b   1.000
_cell.length_c   1.000
_cell.angle_alpha   90.00
_cell.angle_beta   90.00
_cell.angle_gamma   90.00
#
_symmetry.space_group_name_H-M   'P 1'
#
loop_
_entity.id
_entity.type
_entity.pdbx_description
1 polymer ?
#
loop_
_entity_poly.entity_id
_entity_poly.type
_entity_poly.pdbx_seq_one_letter_code
_entity_poly.pdbx_strand_id
1 'polypeptide(L)'
;SQSVHRKNIAMVAEQLFMKKGIENTSMNDISKEAGYSKATLYVYFKDKEELVSVLVLESMQKLHDYMNHALESSSNTKECYKKICNALVEYQEEYPFYFGMVLKTINIDFETTHFLPEEKETFLVGERINELLYTFLKTGIENREIRSNIEILPTIFSFWGMLSGVILLAANKEEYTTSHSLINLLISCTSSLCTQFPVLIHV
;
A
#
# COMPACT_ATOMS: atom_id res chain seq x y z
N SER A 1 11.96 -2.20 27.34
CA SER A 1 12.63 -1.11 26.61
C SER A 1 11.59 -0.17 25.97
N GLN A 2 11.95 1.06 25.72
CA GLN A 2 11.07 2.09 25.12
C GLN A 2 10.44 1.62 23.79
N SER A 3 11.20 0.88 23.00
CA SER A 3 10.75 0.29 21.74
C SER A 3 9.60 -0.71 21.91
N VAL A 4 9.61 -1.52 22.96
CA VAL A 4 8.55 -2.51 23.23
C VAL A 4 7.24 -1.83 23.59
N HIS A 5 7.29 -0.76 24.39
CA HIS A 5 6.11 0.00 24.78
C HIS A 5 5.49 0.73 23.57
N ARG A 6 6.31 1.37 22.72
CA ARG A 6 5.83 2.00 21.48
C ARG A 6 5.13 1.00 20.58
N LYS A 7 5.71 -0.19 20.39
CA LYS A 7 5.08 -1.26 19.57
C LYS A 7 3.75 -1.73 20.14
N ASN A 8 3.67 -1.94 21.47
CA ASN A 8 2.42 -2.35 22.11
C ASN A 8 1.32 -1.29 21.94
N ILE A 9 1.66 -0.01 22.16
CA ILE A 9 0.72 1.10 21.97
C ILE A 9 0.23 1.19 20.53
N ALA A 10 1.15 1.09 19.55
CA ALA A 10 0.82 1.14 18.13
C ALA A 10 -0.10 -0.03 17.72
N MET A 11 0.17 -1.24 18.20
CA MET A 11 -0.67 -2.42 17.95
C MET A 11 -2.08 -2.26 18.52
N VAL A 12 -2.21 -1.76 19.73
CA VAL A 12 -3.52 -1.49 20.35
C VAL A 12 -4.27 -0.40 19.62
N ALA A 13 -3.58 0.66 19.21
CA ALA A 13 -4.18 1.73 18.41
C ALA A 13 -4.69 1.23 17.06
N GLU A 14 -3.92 0.40 16.36
CA GLU A 14 -4.32 -0.25 15.11
C GLU A 14 -5.62 -1.04 15.29
N GLN A 15 -5.72 -1.86 16.33
CA GLN A 15 -6.91 -2.65 16.62
C GLN A 15 -8.15 -1.76 16.87
N LEU A 16 -7.97 -0.66 17.62
CA LEU A 16 -9.05 0.30 17.86
C LEU A 16 -9.44 1.05 16.58
N PHE A 17 -8.48 1.44 15.76
CA PHE A 17 -8.74 2.10 14.47
C PHE A 17 -9.47 1.19 13.49
N MET A 18 -9.11 -0.08 13.45
CA MET A 18 -9.84 -1.08 12.66
C MET A 18 -11.27 -1.29 13.14
N LYS A 19 -11.49 -1.28 14.46
CA LYS A 19 -12.79 -1.55 15.07
C LYS A 19 -13.77 -0.39 14.94
N LYS A 20 -13.33 0.85 15.13
CA LYS A 20 -14.21 2.03 15.20
C LYS A 20 -13.75 3.25 14.41
N GLY A 21 -12.67 3.13 13.66
CA GLY A 21 -12.09 4.20 12.85
C GLY A 21 -11.17 5.15 13.61
N ILE A 22 -10.29 5.82 12.89
CA ILE A 22 -9.33 6.80 13.46
C ILE A 22 -10.06 7.96 14.12
N GLU A 23 -11.09 8.49 13.46
CA GLU A 23 -11.84 9.66 13.92
C GLU A 23 -12.56 9.41 15.26
N ASN A 24 -13.04 8.18 15.47
CA ASN A 24 -13.78 7.78 16.66
C ASN A 24 -12.88 7.20 17.77
N THR A 25 -11.57 7.24 17.61
CA THR A 25 -10.60 6.75 18.60
C THR A 25 -9.83 7.90 19.19
N SER A 26 -9.90 8.06 20.52
CA SER A 26 -9.13 9.05 21.26
C SER A 26 -7.85 8.47 21.85
N MET A 27 -6.87 9.34 22.16
CA MET A 27 -5.68 8.96 22.92
C MET A 27 -6.03 8.34 24.29
N ASN A 28 -7.16 8.76 24.90
CA ASN A 28 -7.64 8.18 26.15
C ASN A 28 -8.15 6.74 25.97
N ASP A 29 -8.83 6.44 24.85
CA ASP A 29 -9.24 5.06 24.55
C ASP A 29 -8.03 4.17 24.39
N ILE A 30 -7.02 4.63 23.64
CA ILE A 30 -5.76 3.89 23.43
C ILE A 30 -5.03 3.64 24.73
N SER A 31 -4.91 4.66 25.61
CA SER A 31 -4.22 4.50 26.89
C SER A 31 -4.90 3.47 27.79
N LYS A 32 -6.23 3.48 27.86
CA LYS A 32 -7.01 2.52 28.65
C LYS A 32 -6.84 1.10 28.13
N GLU A 33 -6.98 0.90 26.81
CA GLU A 33 -6.89 -0.41 26.19
C GLU A 33 -5.46 -0.98 26.26
N ALA A 34 -4.44 -0.13 26.12
CA ALA A 34 -3.04 -0.52 26.23
C ALA A 34 -2.55 -0.72 27.69
N GLY A 35 -3.38 -0.40 28.68
CA GLY A 35 -3.02 -0.54 30.09
C GLY A 35 -2.06 0.53 30.60
N TYR A 36 -2.03 1.70 29.98
CA TYR A 36 -1.19 2.83 30.39
C TYR A 36 -2.02 4.00 30.94
N SER A 37 -1.40 4.81 31.79
CA SER A 37 -1.98 6.12 32.12
C SER A 37 -1.92 7.04 30.88
N LYS A 38 -2.82 8.00 30.82
CA LYS A 38 -2.80 9.01 29.74
C LYS A 38 -1.46 9.76 29.71
N ALA A 39 -0.90 10.12 30.87
CA ALA A 39 0.40 10.77 30.94
C ALA A 39 1.54 9.88 30.40
N THR A 40 1.51 8.60 30.70
CA THR A 40 2.49 7.63 30.19
C THR A 40 2.37 7.49 28.67
N LEU A 41 1.16 7.48 28.11
CA LEU A 41 0.97 7.41 26.66
C LEU A 41 1.63 8.60 25.95
N TYR A 42 1.46 9.82 26.48
CA TYR A 42 2.08 11.02 25.93
C TYR A 42 3.61 11.10 26.04
N VAL A 43 4.23 10.25 26.85
CA VAL A 43 5.69 10.07 26.85
C VAL A 43 6.16 9.36 25.58
N TYR A 44 5.34 8.48 25.02
CA TYR A 44 5.69 7.68 23.85
C TYR A 44 5.21 8.28 22.53
N PHE A 45 4.06 8.95 22.52
CA PHE A 45 3.47 9.56 21.34
C PHE A 45 2.90 10.94 21.70
N LYS A 46 3.39 11.95 21.01
CA LYS A 46 2.97 13.34 21.20
C LYS A 46 1.46 13.52 21.02
N ASP A 47 0.93 12.87 19.98
CA ASP A 47 -0.48 12.96 19.60
C ASP A 47 -0.90 11.75 18.76
N LYS A 48 -2.15 11.74 18.33
CA LYS A 48 -2.72 10.70 17.46
C LYS A 48 -2.10 10.72 16.06
N GLU A 49 -1.70 11.87 15.56
CA GLU A 49 -1.08 12.02 14.23
C GLU A 49 0.28 11.30 14.17
N GLU A 50 1.12 11.48 15.19
CA GLU A 50 2.39 10.74 15.28
C GLU A 50 2.14 9.22 15.30
N LEU A 51 1.14 8.77 16.03
CA LEU A 51 0.79 7.36 16.12
C LEU A 51 0.26 6.81 14.78
N VAL A 52 -0.57 7.57 14.08
CA VAL A 52 -1.04 7.25 12.73
C VAL A 52 0.13 7.19 11.75
N SER A 53 1.08 8.12 11.81
CA SER A 53 2.25 8.14 10.93
C SER A 53 3.12 6.89 11.06
N VAL A 54 3.28 6.35 12.28
CA VAL A 54 3.97 5.07 12.53
C VAL A 54 3.24 3.91 11.84
N LEU A 55 1.91 3.85 11.95
CA LEU A 55 1.10 2.79 11.32
C LEU A 55 1.11 2.89 9.80
N VAL A 56 1.09 4.11 9.25
CA VAL A 56 1.23 4.34 7.79
C VAL A 56 2.58 3.83 7.30
N LEU A 57 3.66 4.15 8.00
CA LEU A 57 5.00 3.65 7.66
C LEU A 57 5.06 2.12 7.68
N GLU A 58 4.52 1.49 8.72
CA GLU A 58 4.44 0.03 8.80
C GLU A 58 3.64 -0.56 7.62
N SER A 59 2.55 0.08 7.22
CA SER A 59 1.74 -0.34 6.08
C SER A 59 2.51 -0.27 4.76
N MET A 60 3.26 0.80 4.55
CA MET A 60 4.09 0.96 3.35
C MET A 60 5.22 -0.07 3.29
N GLN A 61 5.85 -0.37 4.42
CA GLN A 61 6.89 -1.40 4.50
C GLN A 61 6.32 -2.79 4.15
N LYS A 62 5.14 -3.13 4.66
CA LYS A 62 4.44 -4.37 4.30
C LYS A 62 4.13 -4.44 2.81
N LEU A 63 3.59 -3.36 2.24
CA LEU A 63 3.31 -3.30 0.81
C LEU A 63 4.59 -3.49 -0.02
N HIS A 64 5.68 -2.84 0.36
CA HIS A 64 6.97 -3.04 -0.29
C HIS A 64 7.40 -4.52 -0.26
N ASP A 65 7.28 -5.19 0.88
CA ASP A 65 7.68 -6.59 1.03
C ASP A 65 6.81 -7.52 0.16
N TYR A 66 5.49 -7.31 0.11
CA TYR A 66 4.59 -8.04 -0.79
C TYR A 66 4.98 -7.87 -2.26
N MET A 67 5.24 -6.64 -2.69
CA MET A 67 5.63 -6.32 -4.06
C MET A 67 6.99 -6.91 -4.41
N ASN A 68 7.98 -6.75 -3.53
CA ASN A 68 9.32 -7.29 -3.74
C ASN A 68 9.31 -8.82 -3.88
N HIS A 69 8.58 -9.51 -3.00
CA HIS A 69 8.44 -10.96 -3.08
C HIS A 69 7.78 -11.41 -4.39
N ALA A 70 6.75 -10.69 -4.84
CA ALA A 70 6.10 -10.97 -6.12
C ALA A 70 7.07 -10.86 -7.30
N LEU A 71 7.93 -9.84 -7.29
CA LEU A 71 8.91 -9.58 -8.36
C LEU A 71 10.07 -10.59 -8.39
N GLU A 72 10.62 -10.92 -7.23
CA GLU A 72 11.74 -11.85 -7.12
C GLU A 72 11.43 -13.27 -7.58
N SER A 73 10.17 -13.68 -7.49
CA SER A 73 9.75 -15.06 -7.75
C SER A 73 9.25 -15.32 -9.18
N SER A 74 9.44 -14.38 -10.12
CA SER A 74 8.83 -14.44 -11.46
C SER A 74 9.84 -14.73 -12.56
N SER A 75 9.41 -15.51 -13.55
CA SER A 75 10.24 -15.92 -14.70
C SER A 75 10.04 -15.08 -15.97
N ASN A 76 8.89 -14.39 -16.08
CA ASN A 76 8.57 -13.53 -17.23
C ASN A 76 7.61 -12.42 -16.80
N THR A 77 7.45 -11.40 -17.66
CA THR A 77 6.63 -10.21 -17.39
C THR A 77 5.17 -10.54 -17.08
N LYS A 78 4.56 -11.48 -17.79
CA LYS A 78 3.16 -11.86 -17.58
C LYS A 78 2.94 -12.52 -16.22
N GLU A 79 3.81 -13.44 -15.82
CA GLU A 79 3.74 -14.08 -14.50
C GLU A 79 4.07 -13.09 -13.39
N CYS A 80 5.05 -12.21 -13.60
CA CYS A 80 5.38 -11.13 -12.69
C CYS A 80 4.16 -10.23 -12.44
N TYR A 81 3.47 -9.80 -13.52
CA TYR A 81 2.28 -8.99 -13.42
C TYR A 81 1.15 -9.66 -12.60
N LYS A 82 0.88 -10.94 -12.89
CA LYS A 82 -0.11 -11.70 -12.11
C LYS A 82 0.23 -11.75 -10.62
N LYS A 83 1.50 -11.97 -10.29
CA LYS A 83 1.97 -12.00 -8.90
C LYS A 83 1.85 -10.64 -8.22
N ILE A 84 2.10 -9.54 -8.93
CA ILE A 84 1.86 -8.19 -8.41
C ILE A 84 0.37 -8.00 -8.10
N CYS A 85 -0.52 -8.37 -9.01
CA CYS A 85 -1.97 -8.29 -8.77
C CYS A 85 -2.40 -9.13 -7.56
N ASN A 86 -1.91 -10.36 -7.46
CA ASN A 86 -2.18 -11.24 -6.33
C ASN A 86 -1.67 -10.63 -5.01
N ALA A 87 -0.43 -10.13 -5.00
CA ALA A 87 0.16 -9.50 -3.82
C ALA A 87 -0.66 -8.31 -3.32
N LEU A 88 -1.15 -7.46 -4.24
CA LEU A 88 -2.00 -6.32 -3.88
C LEU A 88 -3.35 -6.74 -3.32
N VAL A 89 -3.98 -7.77 -3.88
CA VAL A 89 -5.24 -8.32 -3.37
C VAL A 89 -5.04 -8.94 -1.99
N GLU A 90 -4.03 -9.79 -1.83
CA GLU A 90 -3.69 -10.41 -0.55
C GLU A 90 -3.39 -9.35 0.53
N TYR A 91 -2.62 -8.33 0.17
CA TYR A 91 -2.33 -7.23 1.07
C TYR A 91 -3.61 -6.47 1.48
N GLN A 92 -4.50 -6.18 0.53
CA GLN A 92 -5.78 -5.51 0.83
C GLN A 92 -6.68 -6.37 1.72
N GLU A 93 -6.75 -7.68 1.49
CA GLU A 93 -7.56 -8.59 2.31
C GLU A 93 -7.00 -8.78 3.72
N GLU A 94 -5.69 -8.89 3.84
CA GLU A 94 -5.00 -9.07 5.12
C GLU A 94 -4.91 -7.77 5.93
N TYR A 95 -4.75 -6.64 5.23
CA TYR A 95 -4.54 -5.32 5.84
C TYR A 95 -5.46 -4.24 5.23
N PRO A 96 -6.80 -4.40 5.27
CA PRO A 96 -7.73 -3.47 4.62
C PRO A 96 -7.61 -2.04 5.14
N PHE A 97 -7.30 -1.88 6.42
CA PHE A 97 -7.08 -0.59 7.05
C PHE A 97 -5.84 0.12 6.46
N TYR A 98 -4.73 -0.58 6.29
CA TYR A 98 -3.50 -0.01 5.74
C TYR A 98 -3.62 0.34 4.27
N PHE A 99 -4.28 -0.49 3.47
CA PHE A 99 -4.46 -0.23 2.04
C PHE A 99 -5.11 1.14 1.80
N GLY A 100 -6.16 1.47 2.54
CA GLY A 100 -6.81 2.78 2.48
C GLY A 100 -5.90 3.93 2.93
N MET A 101 -5.02 3.71 3.91
CA MET A 101 -4.07 4.71 4.39
C MET A 101 -2.97 5.00 3.37
N VAL A 102 -2.38 3.98 2.75
CA VAL A 102 -1.35 4.12 1.71
C VAL A 102 -1.83 5.01 0.57
N LEU A 103 -3.06 4.83 0.11
CA LEU A 103 -3.61 5.62 -0.99
C LEU A 103 -3.82 7.10 -0.64
N LYS A 104 -4.02 7.42 0.63
CA LYS A 104 -4.16 8.81 1.11
C LYS A 104 -2.83 9.55 1.25
N THR A 105 -1.72 8.82 1.42
CA THR A 105 -0.40 9.39 1.70
C THR A 105 0.46 9.67 0.47
N ILE A 106 -0.04 9.39 -0.74
CA ILE A 106 0.68 9.66 -2.00
C ILE A 106 0.93 11.16 -2.23
N ASN A 107 0.21 12.04 -1.54
CA ASN A 107 0.30 13.50 -1.68
C ASN A 107 1.03 14.16 -0.50
N ILE A 108 2.24 13.70 -0.15
CA ILE A 108 3.05 14.44 0.83
C ILE A 108 3.73 15.61 0.09
N ASP A 109 3.33 16.82 0.46
CA ASP A 109 3.99 18.04 0.00
C ASP A 109 5.27 18.29 0.82
N PHE A 110 6.41 18.00 0.22
CA PHE A 110 7.73 18.19 0.84
C PHE A 110 8.16 19.66 0.96
N GLU A 111 7.43 20.58 0.35
CA GLU A 111 7.68 22.01 0.50
C GLU A 111 7.19 22.55 1.84
N THR A 112 6.32 21.82 2.53
CA THR A 112 5.92 22.14 3.91
C THR A 112 7.03 21.74 4.87
N THR A 113 7.52 22.71 5.63
CA THR A 113 8.70 22.57 6.53
C THR A 113 8.46 21.74 7.80
N HIS A 114 7.29 21.10 7.96
CA HIS A 114 6.89 20.39 9.18
C HIS A 114 6.32 19.00 8.87
N PHE A 115 7.19 18.02 8.68
CA PHE A 115 6.79 16.62 8.61
C PHE A 115 7.46 15.79 9.71
N LEU A 116 6.78 14.72 10.12
CA LEU A 116 7.31 13.77 11.09
C LEU A 116 8.39 12.89 10.44
N PRO A 117 9.37 12.37 11.21
CA PRO A 117 10.37 11.45 10.67
C PRO A 117 9.75 10.25 9.96
N GLU A 118 8.65 9.71 10.48
CA GLU A 118 7.92 8.59 9.91
C GLU A 118 7.29 8.93 8.55
N GLU A 119 6.83 10.16 8.36
CA GLU A 119 6.28 10.61 7.06
C GLU A 119 7.38 10.68 5.99
N LYS A 120 8.57 11.15 6.36
CA LYS A 120 9.73 11.14 5.46
C LYS A 120 10.13 9.71 5.07
N GLU A 121 10.18 8.80 6.04
CA GLU A 121 10.51 7.40 5.77
C GLU A 121 9.43 6.73 4.92
N THR A 122 8.15 7.04 5.14
CA THR A 122 7.02 6.58 4.32
C THR A 122 7.21 6.98 2.86
N PHE A 123 7.61 8.22 2.59
CA PHE A 123 7.93 8.65 1.23
C PHE A 123 9.07 7.81 0.62
N LEU A 124 10.17 7.61 1.36
CA LEU A 124 11.29 6.83 0.88
C LEU A 124 10.92 5.37 0.57
N VAL A 125 10.03 4.78 1.37
CA VAL A 125 9.46 3.46 1.06
C VAL A 125 8.63 3.50 -0.23
N GLY A 126 7.83 4.54 -0.43
CA GLY A 126 7.07 4.77 -1.66
C GLY A 126 7.96 4.85 -2.90
N GLU A 127 9.08 5.56 -2.80
CA GLU A 127 10.07 5.64 -3.87
C GLU A 127 10.71 4.26 -4.16
N ARG A 128 11.01 3.47 -3.14
CA ARG A 128 11.51 2.10 -3.34
C ARG A 128 10.48 1.20 -4.05
N ILE A 129 9.19 1.36 -3.76
CA ILE A 129 8.13 0.65 -4.47
C ILE A 129 8.08 1.10 -5.94
N ASN A 130 8.19 2.39 -6.21
CA ASN A 130 8.25 2.91 -7.57
C ASN A 130 9.47 2.38 -8.33
N GLU A 131 10.62 2.25 -7.69
CA GLU A 131 11.82 1.63 -8.28
C GLU A 131 11.61 0.16 -8.65
N LEU A 132 10.88 -0.61 -7.83
CA LEU A 132 10.50 -1.99 -8.17
C LEU A 132 9.65 -2.03 -9.44
N LEU A 133 8.65 -1.17 -9.57
CA LEU A 133 7.80 -1.08 -10.75
C LEU A 133 8.57 -0.57 -11.98
N TYR A 134 9.46 0.39 -11.77
CA TYR A 134 10.35 0.87 -12.84
C TYR A 134 11.20 -0.26 -13.41
N THR A 135 11.85 -1.04 -12.55
CA THR A 135 12.67 -2.20 -12.94
C THR A 135 11.84 -3.26 -13.66
N PHE A 136 10.63 -3.53 -13.16
CA PHE A 136 9.68 -4.44 -13.82
C PHE A 136 9.36 -4.01 -15.26
N LEU A 137 8.97 -2.75 -15.47
CA LEU A 137 8.64 -2.24 -16.80
C LEU A 137 9.87 -2.21 -17.72
N LYS A 138 10.99 -1.74 -17.21
CA LYS A 138 12.24 -1.67 -17.97
C LYS A 138 12.68 -3.06 -18.43
N THR A 139 12.70 -4.04 -17.55
CA THR A 139 13.04 -5.44 -17.88
C THR A 139 12.08 -6.01 -18.93
N GLY A 140 10.78 -5.76 -18.80
CA GLY A 140 9.80 -6.20 -19.79
C GLY A 140 10.01 -5.56 -21.18
N ILE A 141 10.44 -4.30 -21.24
CA ILE A 141 10.80 -3.62 -22.49
C ILE A 141 12.07 -4.24 -23.10
N GLU A 142 13.10 -4.44 -22.31
CA GLU A 142 14.38 -5.05 -22.73
C GLU A 142 14.18 -6.47 -23.28
N ASN A 143 13.29 -7.23 -22.65
CA ASN A 143 12.92 -8.59 -23.09
C ASN A 143 11.92 -8.59 -24.26
N ARG A 144 11.48 -7.43 -24.75
CA ARG A 144 10.46 -7.27 -25.80
C ARG A 144 9.09 -7.86 -25.45
N GLU A 145 8.80 -7.99 -24.16
CA GLU A 145 7.49 -8.42 -23.64
C GLU A 145 6.56 -7.23 -23.40
N ILE A 146 7.13 -6.03 -23.25
CA ILE A 146 6.44 -4.76 -23.14
C ILE A 146 6.88 -3.86 -24.30
N ARG A 147 5.97 -3.02 -24.81
CA ARG A 147 6.27 -2.07 -25.87
C ARG A 147 7.31 -1.05 -25.47
N SER A 148 8.22 -0.71 -26.38
CA SER A 148 9.30 0.26 -26.16
C SER A 148 8.83 1.74 -26.20
N ASN A 149 7.63 2.00 -26.68
CA ASN A 149 7.11 3.37 -26.86
C ASN A 149 6.25 3.87 -25.69
N ILE A 150 6.39 3.28 -24.51
CA ILE A 150 5.72 3.74 -23.28
C ILE A 150 6.63 4.69 -22.51
N GLU A 151 6.02 5.65 -21.83
CA GLU A 151 6.67 6.46 -20.81
C GLU A 151 6.53 5.77 -19.45
N ILE A 152 7.65 5.35 -18.85
CA ILE A 152 7.65 4.47 -17.67
C ILE A 152 6.95 5.12 -16.47
N LEU A 153 7.27 6.39 -16.12
CA LEU A 153 6.66 7.04 -14.96
C LEU A 153 5.16 7.27 -15.11
N PRO A 154 4.63 7.84 -16.20
CA PRO A 154 3.19 7.93 -16.41
C PRO A 154 2.49 6.57 -16.38
N THR A 155 3.16 5.52 -16.88
CA THR A 155 2.64 4.15 -16.84
C THR A 155 2.53 3.63 -15.41
N ILE A 156 3.51 3.88 -14.55
CA ILE A 156 3.48 3.50 -13.13
C ILE A 156 2.29 4.18 -12.43
N PHE A 157 2.09 5.48 -12.62
CA PHE A 157 0.95 6.20 -12.02
C PHE A 157 -0.39 5.69 -12.52
N SER A 158 -0.52 5.43 -13.82
CA SER A 158 -1.73 4.86 -14.41
C SER A 158 -2.03 3.47 -13.85
N PHE A 159 -1.00 2.66 -13.70
CA PHE A 159 -1.06 1.32 -13.13
C PHE A 159 -1.55 1.36 -11.66
N TRP A 160 -0.97 2.22 -10.82
CA TRP A 160 -1.41 2.43 -9.45
C TRP A 160 -2.85 2.88 -9.37
N GLY A 161 -3.24 3.88 -10.16
CA GLY A 161 -4.60 4.41 -10.17
C GLY A 161 -5.63 3.35 -10.56
N MET A 162 -5.33 2.56 -11.58
CA MET A 162 -6.21 1.49 -12.06
C MET A 162 -6.34 0.36 -11.04
N LEU A 163 -5.23 -0.22 -10.59
CA LEU A 163 -5.25 -1.36 -9.67
C LEU A 163 -5.89 -0.98 -8.34
N SER A 164 -5.48 0.14 -7.77
CA SER A 164 -6.01 0.62 -6.50
C SER A 164 -7.49 0.96 -6.59
N GLY A 165 -7.92 1.59 -7.68
CA GLY A 165 -9.32 1.91 -7.94
C GLY A 165 -10.20 0.65 -8.04
N VAL A 166 -9.77 -0.34 -8.81
CA VAL A 166 -10.49 -1.62 -8.96
C VAL A 166 -10.56 -2.37 -7.63
N ILE A 167 -9.47 -2.47 -6.90
CA ILE A 167 -9.42 -3.16 -5.61
C ILE A 167 -10.35 -2.48 -4.59
N LEU A 168 -10.31 -1.14 -4.47
CA LEU A 168 -11.19 -0.41 -3.55
C LEU A 168 -12.67 -0.51 -3.93
N LEU A 169 -13.00 -0.43 -5.22
CA LEU A 169 -14.37 -0.58 -5.68
C LEU A 169 -14.89 -1.99 -5.41
N ALA A 170 -14.09 -3.01 -5.67
CA ALA A 170 -14.46 -4.40 -5.44
C ALA A 170 -14.59 -4.73 -3.95
N ALA A 171 -13.70 -4.21 -3.10
CA ALA A 171 -13.75 -4.42 -1.66
C ALA A 171 -15.03 -3.85 -1.00
N ASN A 172 -15.68 -2.87 -1.65
CA ASN A 172 -16.94 -2.27 -1.18
C ASN A 172 -18.19 -2.96 -1.72
N LYS A 173 -18.06 -4.01 -2.54
CA LYS A 173 -19.19 -4.76 -3.10
C LYS A 173 -19.12 -6.23 -2.70
N GLU A 174 -20.11 -6.70 -1.95
CA GLU A 174 -20.19 -8.10 -1.47
C GLU A 174 -20.14 -9.15 -2.61
N GLU A 175 -20.63 -8.79 -3.80
CA GLU A 175 -20.63 -9.68 -4.99
C GLU A 175 -19.22 -10.02 -5.51
N TYR A 176 -18.19 -9.22 -5.17
CA TYR A 176 -16.82 -9.39 -5.65
C TYR A 176 -15.84 -9.82 -4.56
N THR A 177 -16.34 -10.27 -3.41
CA THR A 177 -15.53 -10.54 -2.20
C THR A 177 -14.74 -11.85 -2.21
N THR A 178 -14.78 -12.66 -3.26
CA THR A 178 -13.85 -13.79 -3.35
C THR A 178 -12.55 -13.32 -4.01
N SER A 179 -11.40 -13.52 -3.34
CA SER A 179 -10.06 -13.20 -3.84
C SER A 179 -9.85 -13.61 -5.29
N HIS A 180 -10.31 -14.79 -5.65
CA HIS A 180 -10.18 -15.33 -6.99
C HIS A 180 -10.96 -14.53 -8.04
N SER A 181 -12.15 -14.05 -7.70
CA SER A 181 -12.97 -13.20 -8.58
C SER A 181 -12.33 -11.83 -8.79
N LEU A 182 -11.77 -11.24 -7.74
CA LEU A 182 -11.10 -9.95 -7.79
C LEU A 182 -9.81 -10.01 -8.62
N ILE A 183 -9.00 -11.05 -8.44
CA ILE A 183 -7.79 -11.29 -9.23
C ILE A 183 -8.13 -11.45 -10.71
N ASN A 184 -9.15 -12.26 -11.04
CA ASN A 184 -9.59 -12.43 -12.41
C ASN A 184 -10.13 -11.13 -13.01
N LEU A 185 -10.84 -10.32 -12.21
CA LEU A 185 -11.32 -9.01 -12.63
C LEU A 185 -10.15 -8.07 -12.94
N LEU A 186 -9.13 -8.00 -12.08
CA LEU A 186 -7.93 -7.19 -12.31
C LEU A 186 -7.19 -7.62 -13.57
N ILE A 187 -6.98 -8.91 -13.77
CA ILE A 187 -6.31 -9.46 -14.96
C ILE A 187 -7.15 -9.17 -16.22
N SER A 188 -8.47 -9.31 -16.13
CA SER A 188 -9.39 -9.03 -17.24
C SER A 188 -9.43 -7.54 -17.58
N CYS A 189 -9.52 -6.64 -16.60
CA CYS A 189 -9.50 -5.19 -16.81
C CYS A 189 -8.20 -4.75 -17.50
N THR A 190 -7.06 -5.29 -17.07
CA THR A 190 -5.77 -4.98 -17.68
C THR A 190 -5.62 -5.58 -19.07
N SER A 191 -6.12 -6.79 -19.32
CA SER A 191 -6.14 -7.39 -20.66
C SER A 191 -7.01 -6.59 -21.62
N SER A 192 -8.18 -6.10 -21.17
CA SER A 192 -9.06 -5.24 -21.97
C SER A 192 -8.45 -3.88 -22.25
N LEU A 193 -7.75 -3.27 -21.28
CA LEU A 193 -6.99 -2.03 -21.47
C LEU A 193 -5.80 -2.24 -22.40
N CYS A 194 -5.14 -3.39 -22.36
CA CYS A 194 -4.06 -3.76 -23.27
C CYS A 194 -4.54 -3.95 -24.72
N THR A 195 -5.80 -4.32 -24.93
CA THR A 195 -6.39 -4.45 -26.27
C THR A 195 -6.96 -3.15 -26.81
N GLN A 196 -7.56 -2.30 -25.97
CA GLN A 196 -8.10 -0.99 -26.35
C GLN A 196 -7.08 0.15 -26.32
N PHE A 197 -6.18 0.09 -25.35
CA PHE A 197 -4.96 0.90 -25.30
C PHE A 197 -3.79 -0.08 -25.39
N PRO A 198 -3.25 -0.29 -26.57
CA PRO A 198 -2.17 -1.26 -26.76
C PRO A 198 -0.87 -0.84 -26.05
N VAL A 199 -0.95 -0.63 -24.74
CA VAL A 199 0.07 0.08 -23.96
C VAL A 199 1.07 -0.86 -23.30
N LEU A 200 0.74 -2.11 -22.97
CA LEU A 200 1.65 -2.84 -22.10
C LEU A 200 2.14 -4.22 -22.57
N ILE A 201 1.37 -5.04 -23.24
CA ILE A 201 1.82 -6.41 -23.50
C ILE A 201 1.53 -6.83 -24.92
N HIS A 202 2.56 -7.26 -25.66
CA HIS A 202 2.37 -8.08 -26.84
C HIS A 202 1.83 -9.45 -26.38
N VAL A 203 0.60 -9.79 -26.78
CA VAL A 203 0.07 -11.14 -26.67
C VAL A 203 0.61 -11.97 -27.80
#